data_21d677568f9bf20f58677f8379714672
#
_entry.id   21d677568f9bf20f58677f8379714672
#
_cell.length_a   1.000
_cell.length_b   1.000
_cell.length_c   1.000
_cell.angle_alpha   90.00
_cell.angle_beta   90.00
_cell.angle_gamma   90.00
#
_symmetry.space_group_name_H-M   'P 1'
#
loop_
_entity.id
_entity.type
_entity.pdbx_description
1 polymer ?
#
loop_
_entity_poly.entity_id
_entity_poly.type
_entity_poly.pdbx_seq_one_letter_code
_entity_poly.pdbx_strand_id
1 'polypeptide(L)'
;MDQREMSRREFVRRSTQAGIVLAASPYLLHAHPAGATTQSVAASDRVRFGMIGIGMRGSGVLDTCVRLLGMECAAACDLYDDRHTLANEIIVNATGKTVPTTRRYQDLLDNKEIDCLVAAVPDHWHKKIVVDACNAGKDIYCEKPMTHEVEEGFRIIEAARKNDRIVQIGSQRRSSITFAKARELIQHGAIGDVHYVQAILGRNSPCGAWVYAPPPDLSPQNLDWKTWLGDAPRRPFDPIRFARWRAFRDYGEGMPGDLFVHSLTGVHFVMGLDAPPERALSTGGLFYWKDGREYPDVMTTLYEYPNLRVAVLMTQCTDQGEITRFLGTRGIIEIQEEGGQMTLTRQDGQDDAPCYYDTGYPQKMRDAYEKTWHEKNDPKPGAAKLIEGSETYIFPPNYDPVADHLWNFFQSVKTRQPSVEDAVFGNATSIACHMANYSYFHRSAAVWQASREQITV
;
A
#
# COMPACT_ATOMS: atom_id res chain seq x y z
N MET A 1 -37.10 -5.64 0.23
CA MET A 1 -36.35 -6.67 0.96
C MET A 1 -35.53 -5.96 2.02
N ASP A 2 -35.83 -6.29 3.26
CA ASP A 2 -35.46 -5.58 4.48
C ASP A 2 -33.95 -5.77 4.76
N GLN A 3 -33.15 -4.71 4.59
CA GLN A 3 -31.77 -4.70 5.01
C GLN A 3 -31.72 -4.45 6.52
N ARG A 4 -31.85 -5.48 7.31
CA ARG A 4 -31.59 -5.39 8.76
C ARG A 4 -30.06 -5.32 8.95
N GLU A 5 -29.59 -4.22 9.48
CA GLU A 5 -28.23 -4.07 9.98
C GLU A 5 -27.91 -5.20 10.98
N MET A 6 -26.93 -6.00 10.66
CA MET A 6 -26.50 -7.12 11.49
C MET A 6 -25.72 -6.59 12.70
N SER A 7 -26.19 -6.85 13.91
CA SER A 7 -25.53 -6.40 15.12
C SER A 7 -24.16 -7.10 15.31
N ARG A 8 -23.21 -6.41 15.97
CA ARG A 8 -21.89 -6.93 16.33
C ARG A 8 -21.94 -8.32 17.00
N ARG A 9 -22.95 -8.55 17.83
CA ARG A 9 -23.17 -9.80 18.57
C ARG A 9 -23.69 -10.92 17.66
N GLU A 10 -24.46 -10.59 16.64
CA GLU A 10 -25.00 -11.52 15.67
C GLU A 10 -23.97 -11.92 14.63
N PHE A 11 -23.09 -11.00 14.25
CA PHE A 11 -21.93 -11.27 13.42
C PHE A 11 -20.96 -12.25 14.11
N VAL A 12 -20.60 -12.02 15.37
CA VAL A 12 -19.76 -12.92 16.17
C VAL A 12 -20.39 -14.31 16.31
N ARG A 13 -21.70 -14.39 16.55
CA ARG A 13 -22.40 -15.66 16.72
C ARG A 13 -22.52 -16.48 15.43
N ARG A 14 -22.68 -15.84 14.28
CA ARG A 14 -22.70 -16.53 12.97
C ARG A 14 -21.30 -16.97 12.54
N SER A 15 -20.28 -16.22 12.90
CA SER A 15 -18.87 -16.55 12.62
C SER A 15 -18.41 -17.83 13.34
N THR A 16 -18.86 -18.05 14.57
CA THR A 16 -18.53 -19.27 15.34
C THR A 16 -19.24 -20.54 14.84
N GLN A 17 -20.34 -20.40 14.12
CA GLN A 17 -21.08 -21.57 13.57
C GLN A 17 -20.55 -22.03 12.20
N ALA A 18 -19.75 -21.21 11.51
CA ALA A 18 -19.24 -21.50 10.16
C ALA A 18 -17.72 -21.76 10.13
N GLY A 19 -17.08 -22.02 11.27
CA GLY A 19 -15.60 -22.15 11.34
C GLY A 19 -14.85 -20.82 11.09
N ILE A 20 -15.55 -19.67 11.18
CA ILE A 20 -14.97 -18.36 11.00
C ILE A 20 -14.39 -17.90 12.33
N VAL A 21 -13.07 -17.87 12.44
CA VAL A 21 -12.37 -17.39 13.64
C VAL A 21 -12.23 -15.88 13.55
N LEU A 22 -12.92 -15.16 14.44
CA LEU A 22 -12.65 -13.74 14.69
C LEU A 22 -11.40 -13.65 15.58
N ALA A 23 -10.26 -13.41 14.99
CA ALA A 23 -9.05 -13.13 15.74
C ALA A 23 -9.10 -11.70 16.27
N ALA A 24 -9.15 -11.56 17.59
CA ALA A 24 -8.85 -10.29 18.26
C ALA A 24 -7.34 -10.08 18.23
N SER A 25 -6.84 -9.38 17.22
CA SER A 25 -5.48 -8.85 17.22
C SER A 25 -5.42 -7.66 18.19
N PRO A 26 -4.33 -7.43 18.94
CA PRO A 26 -4.14 -6.21 19.75
C PRO A 26 -4.19 -4.92 18.90
N TYR A 27 -4.09 -5.01 17.57
CA TYR A 27 -4.31 -3.91 16.62
C TYR A 27 -5.79 -3.59 16.35
N LEU A 28 -6.74 -4.38 16.88
CA LEU A 28 -8.19 -4.23 16.64
C LEU A 28 -8.88 -3.19 17.57
N LEU A 29 -8.15 -2.45 18.38
CA LEU A 29 -8.74 -1.56 19.39
C LEU A 29 -9.14 -0.16 18.89
N HIS A 30 -8.97 0.15 17.60
CA HIS A 30 -9.30 1.46 17.06
C HIS A 30 -10.34 1.42 15.92
N ALA A 31 -11.36 0.56 16.04
CA ALA A 31 -12.54 0.73 15.19
C ALA A 31 -13.19 2.07 15.54
N HIS A 32 -12.88 3.10 14.74
CA HIS A 32 -13.58 4.37 14.86
C HIS A 32 -15.06 4.14 14.60
N PRO A 33 -15.97 4.53 15.51
CA PRO A 33 -17.39 4.51 15.19
C PRO A 33 -17.59 5.54 14.05
N ALA A 34 -18.00 5.04 12.88
CA ALA A 34 -18.60 5.86 11.85
C ALA A 34 -19.98 6.31 12.36
N GLY A 35 -19.98 7.30 13.23
CA GLY A 35 -21.18 7.86 13.83
C GLY A 35 -20.79 9.06 14.67
N ALA A 36 -21.21 10.24 14.24
CA ALA A 36 -20.96 11.51 14.91
C ALA A 36 -21.47 11.48 16.36
N THR A 37 -20.59 11.09 17.28
CA THR A 37 -20.74 11.52 18.67
C THR A 37 -20.00 12.84 18.80
N THR A 38 -20.70 13.87 19.23
CA THR A 38 -20.22 15.20 19.57
C THR A 38 -19.30 15.19 20.80
N GLN A 39 -18.25 14.37 20.80
CA GLN A 39 -17.17 14.49 21.76
C GLN A 39 -16.26 15.64 21.34
N SER A 40 -16.38 16.78 22.00
CA SER A 40 -15.48 17.90 21.77
C SER A 40 -14.11 17.57 22.34
N VAL A 41 -13.12 17.36 21.46
CA VAL A 41 -11.71 17.27 21.85
C VAL A 41 -11.26 18.67 22.26
N ALA A 42 -10.56 18.77 23.41
CA ALA A 42 -10.02 20.05 23.86
C ALA A 42 -9.08 20.64 22.79
N ALA A 43 -9.02 21.95 22.67
CA ALA A 43 -8.21 22.61 21.63
C ALA A 43 -6.72 22.24 21.75
N SER A 44 -6.22 22.02 22.97
CA SER A 44 -4.84 21.56 23.26
C SER A 44 -4.54 20.15 22.75
N ASP A 45 -5.58 19.33 22.52
CA ASP A 45 -5.43 17.91 22.17
C ASP A 45 -5.65 17.65 20.67
N ARG A 46 -5.92 18.72 19.91
CA ARG A 46 -6.07 18.64 18.46
C ARG A 46 -4.73 18.67 17.76
N VAL A 47 -4.60 17.90 16.68
CA VAL A 47 -3.48 18.01 15.73
C VAL A 47 -3.94 18.89 14.57
N ARG A 48 -3.21 19.97 14.32
CA ARG A 48 -3.48 20.89 13.21
C ARG A 48 -2.59 20.54 12.03
N PHE A 49 -3.18 20.16 10.93
CA PHE A 49 -2.44 19.79 9.73
C PHE A 49 -2.62 20.78 8.58
N GLY A 50 -1.60 20.86 7.71
CA GLY A 50 -1.67 21.51 6.42
C GLY A 50 -1.82 20.48 5.31
N MET A 51 -2.76 20.68 4.36
CA MET A 51 -2.94 19.81 3.20
C MET A 51 -2.22 20.34 1.97
N ILE A 52 -1.43 19.51 1.30
CA ILE A 52 -0.73 19.87 0.06
C ILE A 52 -1.17 18.91 -1.05
N GLY A 53 -1.78 19.45 -2.11
CA GLY A 53 -2.32 18.69 -3.23
C GLY A 53 -3.74 18.17 -2.94
N ILE A 54 -4.75 18.75 -3.62
CA ILE A 54 -6.16 18.39 -3.49
C ILE A 54 -6.67 17.79 -4.82
N GLY A 55 -5.84 16.95 -5.43
CA GLY A 55 -6.22 16.15 -6.59
C GLY A 55 -7.17 15.01 -6.21
N MET A 56 -7.39 14.08 -7.14
CA MET A 56 -8.28 12.92 -6.94
C MET A 56 -7.98 12.15 -5.62
N ARG A 57 -6.71 11.83 -5.36
CA ARG A 57 -6.30 11.16 -4.11
C ARG A 57 -6.34 12.12 -2.94
N GLY A 58 -5.82 13.34 -3.11
CA GLY A 58 -5.73 14.33 -2.05
C GLY A 58 -7.09 14.78 -1.51
N SER A 59 -8.12 14.87 -2.35
CA SER A 59 -9.48 15.20 -1.89
C SER A 59 -10.05 14.11 -0.99
N GLY A 60 -9.87 12.83 -1.33
CA GLY A 60 -10.28 11.71 -0.47
C GLY A 60 -9.50 11.64 0.84
N VAL A 61 -8.19 11.87 0.79
CA VAL A 61 -7.33 11.93 1.99
C VAL A 61 -7.76 13.09 2.90
N LEU A 62 -8.02 14.28 2.33
CA LEU A 62 -8.51 15.44 3.08
C LEU A 62 -9.85 15.15 3.75
N ASP A 63 -10.82 14.58 3.02
CA ASP A 63 -12.13 14.20 3.58
C ASP A 63 -11.99 13.22 4.75
N THR A 64 -11.12 12.20 4.60
CA THR A 64 -10.83 11.28 5.69
C THR A 64 -10.19 11.99 6.89
N CYS A 65 -9.16 12.82 6.68
CA CYS A 65 -8.46 13.52 7.77
C CYS A 65 -9.39 14.42 8.59
N VAL A 66 -10.24 15.22 7.95
CA VAL A 66 -11.13 16.15 8.65
C VAL A 66 -12.28 15.48 9.41
N ARG A 67 -12.53 14.18 9.14
CA ARG A 67 -13.50 13.36 9.88
C ARG A 67 -12.87 12.58 11.03
N LEU A 68 -11.54 12.50 11.10
CA LEU A 68 -10.86 11.86 12.22
C LEU A 68 -10.96 12.74 13.47
N LEU A 69 -11.26 12.10 14.60
CA LEU A 69 -11.48 12.81 15.86
C LEU A 69 -10.21 13.53 16.33
N GLY A 70 -10.34 14.83 16.58
CA GLY A 70 -9.23 15.66 17.05
C GLY A 70 -8.27 16.13 15.96
N MET A 71 -8.61 15.94 14.67
CA MET A 71 -7.83 16.45 13.55
C MET A 71 -8.47 17.74 13.02
N GLU A 72 -7.64 18.74 12.72
CA GLU A 72 -8.09 20.04 12.22
C GLU A 72 -7.22 20.47 11.04
N CYS A 73 -7.82 20.66 9.86
CA CYS A 73 -7.14 21.26 8.73
C CYS A 73 -6.98 22.78 9.01
N ALA A 74 -5.74 23.27 9.03
CA ALA A 74 -5.44 24.66 9.31
C ALA A 74 -5.28 25.50 8.03
N ALA A 75 -4.83 24.88 6.93
CA ALA A 75 -4.67 25.50 5.63
C ALA A 75 -4.56 24.44 4.53
N ALA A 76 -4.88 24.78 3.28
CA ALA A 76 -4.72 23.91 2.14
C ALA A 76 -3.94 24.58 1.00
N CYS A 77 -3.16 23.81 0.26
CA CYS A 77 -2.33 24.27 -0.85
C CYS A 77 -2.55 23.41 -2.10
N ASP A 78 -2.79 24.07 -3.22
CA ASP A 78 -2.74 23.45 -4.55
C ASP A 78 -2.31 24.50 -5.58
N LEU A 79 -1.69 24.08 -6.67
CA LEU A 79 -1.26 24.97 -7.76
C LEU A 79 -2.39 25.31 -8.74
N TYR A 80 -3.52 24.59 -8.66
CA TYR A 80 -4.70 24.77 -9.48
C TYR A 80 -5.85 25.37 -8.63
N ASP A 81 -6.36 26.53 -9.04
CA ASP A 81 -7.26 27.34 -8.22
C ASP A 81 -8.58 26.65 -7.84
N ASP A 82 -9.18 25.87 -8.74
CA ASP A 82 -10.42 25.16 -8.44
C ASP A 82 -10.28 24.16 -7.29
N ARG A 83 -9.06 23.69 -7.03
CA ARG A 83 -8.78 22.83 -5.89
C ARG A 83 -8.89 23.56 -4.55
N HIS A 84 -8.73 24.88 -4.52
CA HIS A 84 -8.98 25.69 -3.34
C HIS A 84 -10.47 25.69 -2.96
N THR A 85 -11.33 25.78 -3.97
CA THR A 85 -12.78 25.68 -3.79
C THR A 85 -13.16 24.29 -3.30
N LEU A 86 -12.68 23.23 -3.96
CA LEU A 86 -12.93 21.85 -3.57
C LEU A 86 -12.47 21.55 -2.14
N ALA A 87 -11.28 22.04 -1.74
CA ALA A 87 -10.79 21.87 -0.38
C ALA A 87 -11.77 22.47 0.65
N ASN A 88 -12.22 23.71 0.42
CA ASN A 88 -13.16 24.35 1.32
C ASN A 88 -14.54 23.69 1.30
N GLU A 89 -15.03 23.19 0.19
CA GLU A 89 -16.27 22.40 0.13
C GLU A 89 -16.19 21.17 1.03
N ILE A 90 -15.11 20.38 0.94
CA ILE A 90 -14.87 19.20 1.76
C ILE A 90 -14.83 19.59 3.26
N ILE A 91 -14.05 20.61 3.60
CA ILE A 91 -13.85 21.03 4.99
C ILE A 91 -15.15 21.58 5.58
N VAL A 92 -15.88 22.41 4.84
CA VAL A 92 -17.17 22.97 5.28
C VAL A 92 -18.21 21.87 5.50
N ASN A 93 -18.28 20.90 4.60
CA ASN A 93 -19.18 19.75 4.74
C ASN A 93 -18.91 18.93 6.00
N ALA A 94 -17.64 18.83 6.42
CA ALA A 94 -17.26 18.07 7.61
C ALA A 94 -17.30 18.89 8.90
N THR A 95 -16.97 20.20 8.85
CA THR A 95 -16.69 21.01 10.04
C THR A 95 -17.52 22.27 10.16
N GLY A 96 -18.20 22.71 9.10
CA GLY A 96 -18.91 23.99 9.01
C GLY A 96 -18.00 25.22 8.89
N LYS A 97 -16.68 25.06 8.67
CA LYS A 97 -15.70 26.15 8.63
C LYS A 97 -14.90 26.13 7.34
N THR A 98 -14.43 27.28 6.90
CA THR A 98 -13.45 27.41 5.81
C THR A 98 -12.04 27.54 6.37
N VAL A 99 -11.03 27.27 5.53
CA VAL A 99 -9.62 27.46 5.84
C VAL A 99 -8.94 28.35 4.79
N PRO A 100 -7.82 29.00 5.12
CA PRO A 100 -6.98 29.68 4.15
C PRO A 100 -6.46 28.69 3.09
N THR A 101 -6.40 29.15 1.84
CA THR A 101 -5.83 28.40 0.72
C THR A 101 -4.72 29.18 0.03
N THR A 102 -3.75 28.50 -0.54
CA THR A 102 -2.60 29.13 -1.20
C THR A 102 -2.07 28.25 -2.34
N ARG A 103 -1.36 28.87 -3.31
CA ARG A 103 -0.56 28.12 -4.31
C ARG A 103 0.85 27.78 -3.81
N ARG A 104 1.26 28.30 -2.64
CA ARG A 104 2.62 28.19 -2.12
C ARG A 104 2.65 27.29 -0.88
N TYR A 105 3.13 26.04 -1.02
CA TYR A 105 3.23 25.14 0.14
C TYR A 105 4.19 25.69 1.22
N GLN A 106 5.12 26.60 0.87
CA GLN A 106 6.00 27.26 1.84
C GLN A 106 5.20 28.06 2.88
N ASP A 107 4.04 28.61 2.50
CA ASP A 107 3.17 29.32 3.43
C ASP A 107 2.66 28.38 4.56
N LEU A 108 2.51 27.08 4.25
CA LEU A 108 2.16 26.07 5.26
C LEU A 108 3.37 25.69 6.12
N LEU A 109 4.58 25.65 5.55
CA LEU A 109 5.82 25.42 6.29
C LEU A 109 6.08 26.53 7.33
N ASP A 110 5.86 27.78 6.93
CA ASP A 110 6.10 28.97 7.76
C ASP A 110 5.02 29.16 8.84
N ASN A 111 3.85 28.53 8.69
CA ASN A 111 2.74 28.66 9.64
C ASN A 111 3.04 27.88 10.93
N LYS A 112 3.20 28.62 12.04
CA LYS A 112 3.50 28.06 13.36
C LYS A 112 2.33 27.31 14.01
N GLU A 113 1.11 27.50 13.49
CA GLU A 113 -0.08 26.82 13.98
C GLU A 113 -0.29 25.44 13.34
N ILE A 114 0.53 25.06 12.36
CA ILE A 114 0.50 23.74 11.72
C ILE A 114 1.51 22.84 12.41
N ASP A 115 1.05 21.71 12.95
CA ASP A 115 1.89 20.69 13.60
C ASP A 115 2.55 19.79 12.57
N CYS A 116 1.80 19.37 11.55
CA CYS A 116 2.25 18.42 10.54
C CYS A 116 1.61 18.70 9.17
N LEU A 117 2.11 18.03 8.14
CA LEU A 117 1.62 18.16 6.77
C LEU A 117 1.09 16.82 6.26
N VAL A 118 0.13 16.90 5.34
CA VAL A 118 -0.36 15.77 4.55
C VAL A 118 -0.19 16.13 3.09
N ALA A 119 0.64 15.37 2.36
CA ALA A 119 0.98 15.65 0.97
C ALA A 119 0.47 14.54 0.04
N ALA A 120 -0.29 14.93 -1.00
CA ALA A 120 -0.80 14.05 -2.03
C ALA A 120 -0.63 14.70 -3.41
N VAL A 121 0.61 14.77 -3.85
CA VAL A 121 1.09 15.43 -5.07
C VAL A 121 1.64 14.41 -6.08
N PRO A 122 1.95 14.78 -7.34
CA PRO A 122 2.67 13.90 -8.26
C PRO A 122 4.05 13.49 -7.72
N ASP A 123 4.53 12.29 -8.10
CA ASP A 123 5.68 11.62 -7.50
C ASP A 123 6.95 12.50 -7.52
N HIS A 124 7.19 13.24 -8.61
CA HIS A 124 8.36 14.11 -8.76
C HIS A 124 8.44 15.28 -7.76
N TRP A 125 7.39 15.50 -6.98
CA TRP A 125 7.35 16.50 -5.91
C TRP A 125 7.62 15.93 -4.52
N HIS A 126 7.52 14.61 -4.34
CA HIS A 126 7.55 13.97 -3.02
C HIS A 126 8.82 14.32 -2.25
N LYS A 127 10.00 14.05 -2.81
CA LYS A 127 11.28 14.34 -2.16
C LYS A 127 11.37 15.78 -1.70
N LYS A 128 11.06 16.73 -2.60
CA LYS A 128 11.22 18.15 -2.28
C LYS A 128 10.33 18.57 -1.11
N ILE A 129 9.06 18.19 -1.15
CA ILE A 129 8.10 18.56 -0.11
C ILE A 129 8.45 17.92 1.24
N VAL A 130 8.83 16.63 1.23
CA VAL A 130 9.19 15.92 2.47
C VAL A 130 10.46 16.49 3.11
N VAL A 131 11.49 16.75 2.31
CA VAL A 131 12.76 17.32 2.80
C VAL A 131 12.54 18.75 3.33
N ASP A 132 11.78 19.57 2.61
CA ASP A 132 11.47 20.94 3.05
C ASP A 132 10.62 20.94 4.34
N ALA A 133 9.64 20.03 4.46
CA ALA A 133 8.86 19.85 5.68
C ALA A 133 9.73 19.48 6.89
N CYS A 134 10.59 18.49 6.73
CA CYS A 134 11.54 18.08 7.78
C CYS A 134 12.45 19.26 8.20
N ASN A 135 12.99 20.00 7.23
CA ASN A 135 13.85 21.14 7.50
C ASN A 135 13.12 22.32 8.18
N ALA A 136 11.80 22.45 7.92
CA ALA A 136 10.94 23.42 8.60
C ALA A 136 10.45 22.96 9.98
N GLY A 137 10.87 21.76 10.44
CA GLY A 137 10.47 21.18 11.71
C GLY A 137 9.05 20.60 11.72
N LYS A 138 8.47 20.27 10.54
CA LYS A 138 7.16 19.67 10.42
C LYS A 138 7.27 18.17 10.22
N ASP A 139 6.38 17.42 10.89
CA ASP A 139 6.14 16.02 10.57
C ASP A 139 5.30 15.93 9.29
N ILE A 140 5.41 14.82 8.56
CA ILE A 140 4.73 14.72 7.26
C ILE A 140 4.25 13.31 6.93
N TYR A 141 3.00 13.22 6.48
CA TYR A 141 2.46 12.11 5.70
C TYR A 141 2.64 12.44 4.22
N CYS A 142 3.28 11.55 3.48
CA CYS A 142 3.45 11.69 2.03
C CYS A 142 2.83 10.49 1.31
N GLU A 143 1.97 10.71 0.32
CA GLU A 143 1.42 9.62 -0.48
C GLU A 143 2.51 8.80 -1.15
N LYS A 144 2.15 7.55 -1.48
CA LYS A 144 3.00 6.61 -2.22
C LYS A 144 3.04 6.95 -3.73
N PRO A 145 4.09 6.51 -4.48
CA PRO A 145 5.34 5.93 -4.01
C PRO A 145 6.17 6.97 -3.27
N MET A 146 7.06 6.54 -2.37
CA MET A 146 7.87 7.51 -1.60
C MET A 146 8.73 8.39 -2.51
N THR A 147 9.20 7.87 -3.63
CA THR A 147 10.20 8.53 -4.48
C THR A 147 9.90 8.39 -5.96
N HIS A 148 10.38 9.33 -6.75
CA HIS A 148 10.40 9.32 -8.21
C HIS A 148 11.74 8.82 -8.77
N GLU A 149 12.82 8.98 -7.99
CA GLU A 149 14.17 8.49 -8.31
C GLU A 149 14.79 7.78 -7.09
N VAL A 150 15.73 6.84 -7.32
CA VAL A 150 16.32 6.01 -6.25
C VAL A 150 17.00 6.84 -5.16
N GLU A 151 17.80 7.84 -5.55
CA GLU A 151 18.58 8.66 -4.61
C GLU A 151 17.71 9.51 -3.68
N GLU A 152 16.47 9.79 -4.08
CA GLU A 152 15.56 10.64 -3.33
C GLU A 152 15.21 10.06 -1.96
N GLY A 153 15.09 8.74 -1.88
CA GLY A 153 14.75 8.05 -0.64
C GLY A 153 15.79 8.25 0.45
N PHE A 154 17.07 8.21 0.09
CA PHE A 154 18.16 8.44 1.04
C PHE A 154 18.17 9.89 1.53
N ARG A 155 17.82 10.86 0.68
CA ARG A 155 17.68 12.27 1.07
C ARG A 155 16.49 12.48 2.03
N ILE A 156 15.40 11.81 1.81
CA ILE A 156 14.22 11.85 2.71
C ILE A 156 14.59 11.25 4.08
N ILE A 157 15.23 10.08 4.11
CA ILE A 157 15.68 9.42 5.34
C ILE A 157 16.67 10.30 6.11
N GLU A 158 17.64 10.89 5.43
CA GLU A 158 18.62 11.81 6.02
C GLU A 158 17.90 13.02 6.66
N ALA A 159 17.00 13.67 5.92
CA ALA A 159 16.27 14.84 6.39
C ALA A 159 15.39 14.52 7.62
N ALA A 160 14.67 13.39 7.59
CA ALA A 160 13.85 12.94 8.69
C ALA A 160 14.68 12.72 9.96
N ARG A 161 15.80 11.98 9.85
CA ARG A 161 16.71 11.69 10.98
C ARG A 161 17.39 12.94 11.53
N LYS A 162 17.94 13.78 10.64
CA LYS A 162 18.64 15.00 11.02
C LYS A 162 17.76 15.97 11.82
N ASN A 163 16.50 16.05 11.48
CA ASN A 163 15.56 17.01 12.06
C ASN A 163 14.65 16.37 13.13
N ASP A 164 14.81 15.07 13.43
CA ASP A 164 13.93 14.31 14.34
C ASP A 164 12.44 14.47 13.97
N ARG A 165 12.12 14.23 12.66
CA ARG A 165 10.76 14.35 12.15
C ARG A 165 10.13 13.01 11.86
N ILE A 166 8.84 12.92 12.15
CA ILE A 166 8.01 11.78 11.75
C ILE A 166 7.70 11.93 10.27
N VAL A 167 8.10 10.94 9.49
CA VAL A 167 7.71 10.77 8.08
C VAL A 167 6.94 9.47 7.98
N GLN A 168 5.73 9.53 7.44
CA GLN A 168 4.96 8.33 7.13
C GLN A 168 4.61 8.32 5.64
N ILE A 169 4.82 7.16 5.00
CA ILE A 169 4.48 6.96 3.59
C ILE A 169 3.08 6.37 3.47
N GLY A 170 2.33 6.84 2.51
CA GLY A 170 0.89 6.58 2.35
C GLY A 170 0.53 5.24 1.70
N SER A 171 1.15 4.13 2.14
CA SER A 171 0.83 2.78 1.65
C SER A 171 -0.02 2.03 2.68
N GLN A 172 -1.31 2.24 2.67
CA GLN A 172 -2.26 1.82 3.70
C GLN A 172 -2.25 0.32 4.05
N ARG A 173 -1.65 -0.56 3.23
CA ARG A 173 -1.56 -2.00 3.53
C ARG A 173 -0.79 -2.31 4.79
N ARG A 174 0.11 -1.45 5.19
CA ARG A 174 0.86 -1.54 6.45
C ARG A 174 -0.05 -1.41 7.68
N SER A 175 -1.21 -0.75 7.54
CA SER A 175 -2.23 -0.60 8.59
C SER A 175 -3.43 -1.54 8.40
N SER A 176 -3.45 -2.33 7.32
CA SER A 176 -4.57 -3.23 7.02
C SER A 176 -4.65 -4.41 7.98
N ILE A 177 -5.80 -4.59 8.62
CA ILE A 177 -6.07 -5.73 9.51
C ILE A 177 -6.00 -7.06 8.77
N THR A 178 -6.29 -7.08 7.47
CA THR A 178 -6.18 -8.27 6.63
C THR A 178 -4.74 -8.74 6.51
N PHE A 179 -3.83 -7.81 6.17
CA PHE A 179 -2.40 -8.12 6.09
C PHE A 179 -1.78 -8.38 7.47
N ALA A 180 -2.24 -7.70 8.52
CA ALA A 180 -1.82 -7.99 9.89
C ALA A 180 -2.21 -9.42 10.31
N LYS A 181 -3.42 -9.89 9.94
CA LYS A 181 -3.84 -11.27 10.20
C LYS A 181 -3.05 -12.30 9.40
N ALA A 182 -2.77 -12.03 8.12
CA ALA A 182 -1.90 -12.88 7.32
C ALA A 182 -0.49 -13.01 7.94
N ARG A 183 0.10 -11.89 8.36
CA ARG A 183 1.38 -11.87 9.08
C ARG A 183 1.34 -12.71 10.35
N GLU A 184 0.32 -12.54 11.18
CA GLU A 184 0.13 -13.33 12.40
C GLU A 184 0.13 -14.83 12.11
N LEU A 185 -0.71 -15.26 11.15
CA LEU A 185 -0.83 -16.67 10.77
C LEU A 185 0.48 -17.25 10.24
N ILE A 186 1.20 -16.52 9.38
CA ILE A 186 2.48 -16.94 8.83
C ILE A 186 3.54 -17.05 9.93
N GLN A 187 3.60 -16.07 10.85
CA GLN A 187 4.55 -16.10 11.97
C GLN A 187 4.29 -17.27 12.94
N HIS A 188 3.05 -17.75 13.03
CA HIS A 188 2.68 -18.94 13.80
C HIS A 188 2.80 -20.25 12.99
N GLY A 189 3.36 -20.20 11.77
CA GLY A 189 3.62 -21.38 10.95
C GLY A 189 2.38 -22.01 10.33
N ALA A 190 1.25 -21.27 10.20
CA ALA A 190 -0.02 -21.81 9.71
C ALA A 190 0.06 -22.43 8.30
N ILE A 191 1.02 -22.02 7.48
CA ILE A 191 1.27 -22.54 6.12
C ILE A 191 2.72 -23.05 5.94
N GLY A 192 3.47 -23.25 7.03
CA GLY A 192 4.89 -23.61 6.97
C GLY A 192 5.77 -22.48 6.42
N ASP A 193 6.90 -22.82 5.81
CA ASP A 193 7.85 -21.85 5.25
C ASP A 193 7.33 -21.28 3.94
N VAL A 194 7.14 -19.96 3.89
CA VAL A 194 6.71 -19.27 2.66
C VAL A 194 7.92 -19.13 1.73
N HIS A 195 7.78 -19.63 0.52
CA HIS A 195 8.84 -19.64 -0.49
C HIS A 195 8.46 -18.85 -1.75
N TYR A 196 7.18 -18.59 -1.95
CA TYR A 196 6.69 -17.86 -3.13
C TYR A 196 5.50 -16.96 -2.78
N VAL A 197 5.45 -15.77 -3.38
CA VAL A 197 4.30 -14.87 -3.31
C VAL A 197 3.86 -14.48 -4.72
N GLN A 198 2.56 -14.51 -4.96
CA GLN A 198 1.94 -14.00 -6.19
C GLN A 198 1.07 -12.80 -5.84
N ALA A 199 1.28 -11.69 -6.54
CA ALA A 199 0.40 -10.54 -6.49
C ALA A 199 -0.13 -10.24 -7.89
N ILE A 200 -1.44 -10.14 -8.01
CA ILE A 200 -2.13 -9.89 -9.27
C ILE A 200 -3.06 -8.71 -9.07
N LEU A 201 -3.01 -7.74 -10.00
CA LEU A 201 -3.97 -6.66 -10.08
C LEU A 201 -4.38 -6.46 -11.52
N GLY A 202 -5.70 -6.46 -11.79
CA GLY A 202 -6.25 -6.21 -13.10
C GLY A 202 -7.32 -5.14 -13.06
N ARG A 203 -7.25 -4.20 -13.99
CA ARG A 203 -8.24 -3.15 -14.23
C ARG A 203 -8.47 -3.02 -15.72
N ASN A 204 -9.69 -2.70 -16.14
CA ASN A 204 -9.98 -2.40 -17.55
C ASN A 204 -11.06 -1.33 -17.64
N SER A 205 -10.70 -0.12 -17.27
CA SER A 205 -11.56 1.06 -17.44
C SER A 205 -10.71 2.30 -17.73
N PRO A 206 -11.24 3.33 -18.35
CA PRO A 206 -10.50 4.59 -18.58
C PRO A 206 -9.94 5.15 -17.27
N CYS A 207 -10.71 5.10 -16.18
CA CYS A 207 -10.27 5.56 -14.86
C CYS A 207 -9.13 4.68 -14.32
N GLY A 208 -9.29 3.35 -14.36
CA GLY A 208 -8.27 2.39 -13.91
C GLY A 208 -6.97 2.45 -14.73
N ALA A 209 -7.05 2.88 -15.99
CA ALA A 209 -5.90 3.04 -16.88
C ALA A 209 -5.35 4.48 -16.93
N TRP A 210 -5.75 5.35 -16.01
CA TRP A 210 -5.34 6.76 -15.92
C TRP A 210 -5.68 7.63 -17.14
N VAL A 211 -6.70 7.26 -17.92
CA VAL A 211 -7.18 8.03 -19.05
C VAL A 211 -8.11 9.14 -18.55
N TYR A 212 -7.58 10.01 -17.70
CA TYR A 212 -8.34 11.08 -17.11
C TYR A 212 -8.53 12.23 -18.08
N ALA A 213 -9.73 12.77 -18.13
CA ALA A 213 -9.98 14.04 -18.83
C ALA A 213 -9.38 15.20 -18.02
N PRO A 214 -8.67 16.14 -18.67
CA PRO A 214 -8.31 17.38 -18.03
C PRO A 214 -9.56 18.12 -17.54
N PRO A 215 -9.47 18.88 -16.43
CA PRO A 215 -10.55 19.77 -16.02
C PRO A 215 -10.94 20.72 -17.16
N PRO A 216 -12.26 20.96 -17.38
CA PRO A 216 -12.73 21.74 -18.54
C PRO A 216 -12.26 23.20 -18.57
N ASP A 217 -12.02 23.78 -17.41
CA ASP A 217 -11.58 25.17 -17.22
C ASP A 217 -10.05 25.31 -17.12
N LEU A 218 -9.32 24.18 -17.09
CA LEU A 218 -7.87 24.17 -16.89
C LEU A 218 -7.14 25.00 -17.94
N SER A 219 -6.37 25.97 -17.45
CA SER A 219 -5.68 26.94 -18.29
C SER A 219 -4.40 27.44 -17.63
N PRO A 220 -3.48 28.10 -18.39
CA PRO A 220 -2.29 28.73 -17.79
C PRO A 220 -2.59 29.85 -16.78
N GLN A 221 -3.83 30.37 -16.74
CA GLN A 221 -4.24 31.41 -15.82
C GLN A 221 -4.59 30.88 -14.44
N ASN A 222 -5.19 29.69 -14.37
CA ASN A 222 -5.64 29.08 -13.11
C ASN A 222 -4.78 27.92 -12.62
N LEU A 223 -3.75 27.53 -13.38
CA LEU A 223 -2.70 26.58 -12.95
C LEU A 223 -1.31 27.22 -13.05
N ASP A 224 -0.56 27.22 -11.96
CA ASP A 224 0.87 27.55 -11.99
C ASP A 224 1.67 26.38 -12.60
N TRP A 225 1.59 26.28 -13.93
CA TRP A 225 2.27 25.22 -14.69
C TRP A 225 3.78 25.21 -14.52
N LYS A 226 4.40 26.40 -14.41
CA LYS A 226 5.85 26.54 -14.23
C LYS A 226 6.29 25.91 -12.92
N THR A 227 5.58 26.18 -11.85
CA THR A 227 5.85 25.59 -10.54
C THR A 227 5.46 24.10 -10.54
N TRP A 228 4.36 23.71 -11.18
CA TRP A 228 3.92 22.32 -11.24
C TRP A 228 4.99 21.39 -11.87
N LEU A 229 5.71 21.85 -12.89
CA LEU A 229 6.82 21.09 -13.50
C LEU A 229 7.95 20.79 -12.50
N GLY A 230 8.16 21.61 -11.48
CA GLY A 230 9.25 21.40 -10.51
C GLY A 230 10.61 21.30 -11.19
N ASP A 231 11.33 20.21 -10.92
CA ASP A 231 12.63 19.88 -11.52
C ASP A 231 12.51 19.11 -12.85
N ALA A 232 11.30 18.72 -13.25
CA ALA A 232 11.04 18.05 -14.53
C ALA A 232 11.39 18.96 -15.73
N PRO A 233 11.64 18.39 -16.92
CA PRO A 233 11.96 19.14 -18.12
C PRO A 233 10.96 20.24 -18.44
N ARG A 234 11.44 21.44 -18.77
CA ARG A 234 10.57 22.58 -19.13
C ARG A 234 9.80 22.27 -20.39
N ARG A 235 8.46 22.38 -20.32
CA ARG A 235 7.54 22.14 -21.43
C ARG A 235 6.50 23.24 -21.49
N PRO A 236 5.93 23.52 -22.69
CA PRO A 236 4.71 24.29 -22.81
C PRO A 236 3.59 23.68 -21.97
N PHE A 237 2.60 24.50 -21.62
CA PHE A 237 1.43 24.02 -20.89
C PHE A 237 0.75 22.87 -21.67
N ASP A 238 0.53 21.76 -20.96
CA ASP A 238 -0.07 20.55 -21.49
C ASP A 238 -1.08 19.97 -20.49
N PRO A 239 -2.39 20.17 -20.75
CA PRO A 239 -3.43 19.71 -19.86
C PRO A 239 -3.51 18.17 -19.74
N ILE A 240 -3.09 17.44 -20.79
CA ILE A 240 -3.08 15.97 -20.77
C ILE A 240 -1.99 15.49 -19.82
N ARG A 241 -0.78 16.06 -19.88
CA ARG A 241 0.30 15.71 -18.95
C ARG A 241 -0.06 16.05 -17.50
N PHE A 242 -0.75 17.17 -17.27
CA PHE A 242 -1.26 17.49 -15.95
C PHE A 242 -2.26 16.44 -15.43
N ALA A 243 -3.27 16.10 -16.23
CA ALA A 243 -4.32 15.18 -15.79
C ALA A 243 -3.83 13.72 -15.69
N ARG A 244 -2.93 13.31 -16.59
CA ARG A 244 -2.45 11.93 -16.74
C ARG A 244 -0.98 11.75 -16.34
N TRP A 245 -0.49 12.53 -15.39
CA TRP A 245 0.93 12.59 -15.02
C TRP A 245 1.55 11.21 -14.72
N ARG A 246 0.77 10.27 -14.17
CA ARG A 246 1.19 8.88 -13.90
C ARG A 246 1.66 8.12 -15.15
N ALA A 247 1.20 8.55 -16.31
CA ALA A 247 1.53 7.93 -17.58
C ALA A 247 2.85 8.43 -18.18
N PHE A 248 3.47 9.46 -17.58
CA PHE A 248 4.66 10.13 -18.11
C PHE A 248 5.83 10.04 -17.14
N ARG A 249 6.99 9.62 -17.66
CA ARG A 249 8.21 9.40 -16.88
C ARG A 249 8.78 10.65 -16.22
N ASP A 250 8.45 11.82 -16.74
CA ASP A 250 8.87 13.08 -16.15
C ASP A 250 8.22 13.35 -14.78
N TYR A 251 7.11 12.67 -14.43
CA TYR A 251 6.27 13.05 -13.29
C TYR A 251 5.88 11.90 -12.38
N GLY A 252 5.89 10.68 -12.86
CA GLY A 252 5.45 9.50 -12.10
C GLY A 252 6.19 8.24 -12.49
N GLU A 253 5.99 7.18 -11.71
CA GLU A 253 6.67 5.89 -11.79
C GLU A 253 5.85 4.81 -12.53
N GLY A 254 4.74 5.19 -13.19
CA GLY A 254 3.89 4.24 -13.90
C GLY A 254 3.30 3.15 -13.00
N MET A 255 3.06 1.95 -13.57
CA MET A 255 2.47 0.85 -12.82
C MET A 255 3.30 0.41 -11.60
N PRO A 256 4.64 0.34 -11.63
CA PRO A 256 5.40 0.00 -10.44
C PRO A 256 5.16 0.96 -9.27
N GLY A 257 5.29 2.26 -9.48
CA GLY A 257 5.11 3.25 -8.41
C GLY A 257 3.64 3.45 -8.00
N ASP A 258 2.69 3.32 -8.93
CA ASP A 258 1.28 3.54 -8.59
C ASP A 258 0.58 2.27 -8.08
N LEU A 259 0.92 1.08 -8.59
CA LEU A 259 0.21 -0.17 -8.32
C LEU A 259 1.06 -1.24 -7.62
N PHE A 260 2.27 -1.56 -8.12
CA PHE A 260 3.11 -2.59 -7.49
C PHE A 260 3.47 -2.23 -6.05
N VAL A 261 3.66 -0.95 -5.78
CA VAL A 261 3.98 -0.46 -4.44
C VAL A 261 3.00 -0.95 -3.38
N HIS A 262 1.70 -1.02 -3.70
CA HIS A 262 0.71 -1.58 -2.78
C HIS A 262 0.99 -3.05 -2.47
N SER A 263 1.14 -3.89 -3.50
CA SER A 263 1.44 -5.30 -3.33
C SER A 263 2.77 -5.52 -2.59
N LEU A 264 3.81 -4.78 -2.98
CA LEU A 264 5.14 -4.87 -2.37
C LEU A 264 5.11 -4.45 -0.89
N THR A 265 4.40 -3.37 -0.54
CA THR A 265 4.20 -2.97 0.86
C THR A 265 3.54 -4.08 1.67
N GLY A 266 2.48 -4.69 1.12
CA GLY A 266 1.82 -5.83 1.76
C GLY A 266 2.75 -7.02 1.95
N VAL A 267 3.52 -7.39 0.92
CA VAL A 267 4.49 -8.49 0.97
C VAL A 267 5.61 -8.21 1.98
N HIS A 268 6.24 -7.03 1.91
CA HIS A 268 7.28 -6.63 2.87
C HIS A 268 6.77 -6.69 4.31
N PHE A 269 5.56 -6.17 4.54
CA PHE A 269 4.95 -6.19 5.87
C PHE A 269 4.71 -7.61 6.38
N VAL A 270 4.04 -8.45 5.58
CA VAL A 270 3.67 -9.81 5.99
C VAL A 270 4.89 -10.67 6.22
N MET A 271 5.87 -10.59 5.32
CA MET A 271 7.11 -11.38 5.37
C MET A 271 8.19 -10.81 6.28
N GLY A 272 8.02 -9.56 6.79
CA GLY A 272 9.02 -8.89 7.61
C GLY A 272 10.29 -8.55 6.83
N LEU A 273 10.16 -8.10 5.58
CA LEU A 273 11.29 -7.72 4.74
C LEU A 273 11.66 -6.24 4.98
N ASP A 274 12.89 -6.02 5.42
CA ASP A 274 13.41 -4.70 5.73
C ASP A 274 14.33 -4.13 4.62
N ALA A 275 14.62 -4.93 3.60
CA ALA A 275 15.52 -4.59 2.49
C ALA A 275 14.82 -4.77 1.13
N PRO A 276 15.26 -4.03 0.09
CA PRO A 276 14.84 -4.27 -1.29
C PRO A 276 15.20 -5.68 -1.76
N PRO A 277 14.61 -6.17 -2.88
CA PRO A 277 15.03 -7.43 -3.48
C PRO A 277 16.48 -7.33 -4.00
N GLU A 278 17.17 -8.46 -4.03
CA GLU A 278 18.52 -8.55 -4.59
C GLU A 278 18.50 -8.35 -6.11
N ARG A 279 17.46 -8.88 -6.77
CA ARG A 279 17.30 -8.83 -8.23
C ARG A 279 15.83 -8.72 -8.62
N ALA A 280 15.57 -8.06 -9.76
CA ALA A 280 14.27 -8.01 -10.40
C ALA A 280 14.38 -8.24 -11.90
N LEU A 281 13.42 -8.98 -12.46
CA LEU A 281 13.30 -9.19 -13.91
C LEU A 281 11.89 -8.86 -14.35
N SER A 282 11.77 -7.90 -15.28
CA SER A 282 10.49 -7.41 -15.74
C SER A 282 10.30 -7.64 -17.24
N THR A 283 9.05 -7.92 -17.60
CA THR A 283 8.57 -7.94 -18.99
C THR A 283 7.19 -7.30 -19.06
N GLY A 284 6.84 -6.77 -20.22
CA GLY A 284 5.57 -6.09 -20.38
C GLY A 284 5.44 -5.45 -21.77
N GLY A 285 4.42 -4.65 -21.94
CA GLY A 285 4.20 -3.95 -23.21
C GLY A 285 2.99 -3.03 -23.16
N LEU A 286 2.81 -2.29 -24.27
CA LEU A 286 1.66 -1.42 -24.49
C LEU A 286 0.73 -2.10 -25.51
N PHE A 287 -0.33 -2.74 -25.00
CA PHE A 287 -1.20 -3.59 -25.81
C PHE A 287 -2.51 -2.90 -26.18
N TYR A 288 -3.15 -2.21 -25.27
CA TYR A 288 -4.49 -1.67 -25.44
C TYR A 288 -4.56 -0.12 -25.37
N TRP A 289 -4.03 0.52 -24.32
CA TRP A 289 -4.16 1.96 -24.07
C TRP A 289 -3.10 2.79 -24.80
N LYS A 290 -3.22 2.89 -26.15
CA LYS A 290 -2.26 3.62 -27.01
C LYS A 290 -2.56 5.12 -27.04
N ASP A 291 -2.52 5.77 -25.91
CA ASP A 291 -2.92 7.17 -25.67
C ASP A 291 -1.73 8.14 -25.51
N GLY A 292 -0.54 7.72 -25.92
CA GLY A 292 0.68 8.52 -25.82
C GLY A 292 1.43 8.37 -24.48
N ARG A 293 1.02 7.40 -23.64
CA ARG A 293 1.74 7.06 -22.40
C ARG A 293 3.14 6.51 -22.68
N GLU A 294 4.03 6.71 -21.73
CA GLU A 294 5.43 6.25 -21.80
C GLU A 294 5.65 4.93 -21.04
N TYR A 295 4.67 4.50 -20.25
CA TYR A 295 4.69 3.25 -19.50
C TYR A 295 3.86 2.15 -20.15
N PRO A 296 4.21 0.86 -19.93
CA PRO A 296 3.40 -0.25 -20.39
C PRO A 296 2.02 -0.27 -19.71
N ASP A 297 1.03 -0.94 -20.32
CA ASP A 297 -0.29 -1.20 -19.74
C ASP A 297 -0.46 -2.64 -19.25
N VAL A 298 0.53 -3.50 -19.53
CA VAL A 298 0.71 -4.82 -18.91
C VAL A 298 2.17 -4.98 -18.49
N MET A 299 2.41 -5.40 -17.27
CA MET A 299 3.75 -5.64 -16.75
C MET A 299 3.76 -6.80 -15.77
N THR A 300 4.75 -7.67 -15.93
CA THR A 300 5.07 -8.73 -14.97
C THR A 300 6.48 -8.56 -14.48
N THR A 301 6.69 -8.67 -13.17
CA THR A 301 8.00 -8.61 -12.55
C THR A 301 8.19 -9.78 -11.60
N LEU A 302 9.33 -10.44 -11.69
CA LEU A 302 9.80 -11.43 -10.73
C LEU A 302 10.91 -10.80 -9.89
N TYR A 303 10.71 -10.79 -8.58
CA TYR A 303 11.67 -10.31 -7.59
C TYR A 303 12.32 -11.48 -6.86
N GLU A 304 13.61 -11.38 -6.63
CA GLU A 304 14.41 -12.33 -5.89
C GLU A 304 14.86 -11.73 -4.57
N TYR A 305 14.42 -12.34 -3.47
CA TYR A 305 14.93 -12.12 -2.11
C TYR A 305 15.70 -13.37 -1.69
N PRO A 306 16.52 -13.35 -0.65
CA PRO A 306 17.38 -14.50 -0.27
C PRO A 306 16.64 -15.84 -0.21
N ASN A 307 15.48 -15.91 0.43
CA ASN A 307 14.71 -17.15 0.61
C ASN A 307 13.29 -17.07 0.05
N LEU A 308 12.99 -16.07 -0.79
CA LEU A 308 11.63 -15.81 -1.28
C LEU A 308 11.67 -15.37 -2.74
N ARG A 309 10.69 -15.81 -3.51
CA ARG A 309 10.40 -15.28 -4.85
C ARG A 309 9.04 -14.57 -4.82
N VAL A 310 8.96 -13.39 -5.41
CA VAL A 310 7.73 -12.61 -5.49
C VAL A 310 7.44 -12.29 -6.94
N ALA A 311 6.30 -12.78 -7.46
CA ALA A 311 5.82 -12.45 -8.79
C ALA A 311 4.69 -11.44 -8.70
N VAL A 312 4.83 -10.32 -9.40
CA VAL A 312 3.82 -9.29 -9.50
C VAL A 312 3.36 -9.17 -10.95
N LEU A 313 2.07 -9.37 -11.19
CA LEU A 313 1.43 -9.15 -12.49
C LEU A 313 0.43 -8.00 -12.36
N MET A 314 0.60 -6.97 -13.16
CA MET A 314 -0.37 -5.89 -13.29
C MET A 314 -0.81 -5.72 -14.73
N THR A 315 -2.11 -5.54 -14.95
CA THR A 315 -2.70 -5.26 -16.24
C THR A 315 -3.77 -4.18 -16.15
N GLN A 316 -3.71 -3.23 -17.05
CA GLN A 316 -4.77 -2.23 -17.24
C GLN A 316 -5.69 -2.62 -18.41
N CYS A 317 -5.50 -3.83 -18.97
CA CYS A 317 -6.23 -4.32 -20.16
C CYS A 317 -7.31 -5.35 -19.82
N THR A 318 -7.32 -5.91 -18.60
CA THR A 318 -8.28 -6.91 -18.14
C THR A 318 -8.59 -6.68 -16.69
N ASP A 319 -9.87 -6.60 -16.37
CA ASP A 319 -10.34 -6.54 -14.99
C ASP A 319 -10.38 -7.96 -14.39
N GLN A 320 -9.61 -8.18 -13.36
CA GLN A 320 -9.55 -9.44 -12.60
C GLN A 320 -9.43 -9.20 -11.09
N GLY A 321 -9.65 -7.95 -10.66
CA GLY A 321 -9.52 -7.56 -9.27
C GLY A 321 -8.08 -7.60 -8.75
N GLU A 322 -7.96 -7.66 -7.43
CA GLU A 322 -6.69 -7.64 -6.73
C GLU A 322 -6.56 -8.83 -5.78
N ILE A 323 -5.56 -9.67 -6.00
CA ILE A 323 -5.30 -10.89 -5.26
C ILE A 323 -3.83 -10.96 -4.86
N THR A 324 -3.55 -11.24 -3.58
CA THR A 324 -2.21 -11.57 -3.10
C THR A 324 -2.23 -12.97 -2.46
N ARG A 325 -1.35 -13.88 -2.94
CA ARG A 325 -1.20 -15.25 -2.44
C ARG A 325 0.17 -15.46 -1.84
N PHE A 326 0.21 -15.98 -0.61
CA PHE A 326 1.42 -16.46 0.05
C PHE A 326 1.42 -17.98 0.01
N LEU A 327 2.41 -18.58 -0.67
CA LEU A 327 2.53 -20.02 -0.86
C LEU A 327 3.58 -20.55 0.09
N GLY A 328 3.15 -21.34 1.04
CA GLY A 328 4.01 -22.00 2.02
C GLY A 328 4.11 -23.49 1.77
N THR A 329 5.04 -24.16 2.48
CA THR A 329 5.28 -25.61 2.37
C THR A 329 4.11 -26.45 2.90
N ARG A 330 3.20 -25.85 3.67
CA ARG A 330 2.04 -26.52 4.30
C ARG A 330 0.71 -25.82 4.03
N GLY A 331 0.65 -24.93 3.04
CA GLY A 331 -0.60 -24.27 2.69
C GLY A 331 -0.45 -22.96 1.96
N ILE A 332 -1.59 -22.29 1.76
CA ILE A 332 -1.71 -21.03 1.03
C ILE A 332 -2.55 -20.07 1.84
N ILE A 333 -2.12 -18.82 1.91
CA ILE A 333 -2.99 -17.70 2.32
C ILE A 333 -3.26 -16.87 1.08
N GLU A 334 -4.53 -16.69 0.74
CA GLU A 334 -5.01 -15.82 -0.33
C GLU A 334 -5.76 -14.62 0.26
N ILE A 335 -5.37 -13.42 -0.13
CA ILE A 335 -6.02 -12.16 0.24
C ILE A 335 -6.70 -11.60 -1.01
N GLN A 336 -8.01 -11.31 -0.89
CA GLN A 336 -8.82 -10.59 -1.87
C GLN A 336 -9.20 -9.25 -1.27
N GLU A 337 -8.47 -8.19 -1.62
CA GLU A 337 -8.62 -6.90 -0.95
C GLU A 337 -9.97 -6.24 -1.18
N GLU A 338 -10.44 -6.21 -2.43
CA GLU A 338 -11.74 -5.59 -2.77
C GLU A 338 -12.94 -6.27 -2.08
N GLY A 339 -12.79 -7.54 -1.71
CA GLY A 339 -13.83 -8.29 -1.00
C GLY A 339 -13.69 -8.27 0.52
N GLY A 340 -12.64 -7.65 1.08
CA GLY A 340 -12.37 -7.70 2.52
C GLY A 340 -12.27 -9.14 3.04
N GLN A 341 -11.68 -10.04 2.26
CA GLN A 341 -11.65 -11.48 2.53
C GLN A 341 -10.23 -12.04 2.47
N MET A 342 -9.93 -12.96 3.37
CA MET A 342 -8.71 -13.76 3.34
C MET A 342 -9.08 -15.24 3.53
N THR A 343 -8.47 -16.11 2.73
CA THR A 343 -8.64 -17.57 2.84
C THR A 343 -7.31 -18.21 3.20
N LEU A 344 -7.31 -19.03 4.25
CA LEU A 344 -6.23 -19.93 4.61
C LEU A 344 -6.61 -21.34 4.17
N THR A 345 -5.81 -21.94 3.28
CA THR A 345 -5.96 -23.34 2.86
C THR A 345 -4.74 -24.13 3.33
N ARG A 346 -4.93 -25.15 4.15
CA ARG A 346 -3.86 -26.03 4.63
C ARG A 346 -3.71 -27.23 3.72
N GLN A 347 -2.47 -27.69 3.57
CA GLN A 347 -2.07 -28.85 2.79
C GLN A 347 -1.17 -29.71 3.68
N ASP A 348 -1.48 -30.99 3.80
CA ASP A 348 -0.70 -31.94 4.61
C ASP A 348 0.04 -33.00 3.80
N GLY A 349 0.16 -32.83 2.47
CA GLY A 349 0.83 -33.75 1.55
C GLY A 349 2.29 -34.09 1.85
N GLN A 350 2.84 -33.64 2.98
CA GLN A 350 4.14 -34.08 3.51
C GLN A 350 4.01 -35.31 4.42
N ASP A 351 2.80 -35.66 4.80
CA ASP A 351 2.53 -36.79 5.73
C ASP A 351 2.27 -38.11 4.99
N ASP A 352 2.29 -38.09 3.65
CA ASP A 352 2.13 -39.29 2.81
C ASP A 352 3.47 -39.96 2.51
N ALA A 353 3.47 -41.29 2.48
CA ALA A 353 4.61 -42.02 2.01
C ALA A 353 4.95 -41.65 0.55
N PRO A 354 6.24 -41.41 0.19
CA PRO A 354 6.61 -41.12 -1.19
C PRO A 354 6.10 -42.24 -2.12
N CYS A 355 5.17 -41.90 -2.98
CA CYS A 355 4.50 -42.81 -3.91
C CYS A 355 5.03 -42.62 -5.35
N TYR A 356 4.41 -43.18 -6.34
CA TYR A 356 4.75 -43.23 -7.77
C TYR A 356 5.67 -44.39 -8.13
N TYR A 357 6.88 -44.55 -7.55
CA TYR A 357 7.76 -45.68 -7.84
C TYR A 357 7.22 -46.99 -7.26
N ASP A 358 6.50 -46.92 -6.14
CA ASP A 358 5.80 -47.99 -5.48
C ASP A 358 4.64 -48.60 -6.29
N THR A 359 4.11 -47.86 -7.29
CA THR A 359 3.09 -48.40 -8.21
C THR A 359 3.60 -49.62 -9.01
N GLY A 360 4.93 -49.74 -9.16
CA GLY A 360 5.58 -50.91 -9.75
C GLY A 360 5.85 -52.08 -8.78
N TYR A 361 5.49 -51.90 -7.49
CA TYR A 361 5.69 -52.96 -6.51
C TYR A 361 4.50 -53.91 -6.45
N PRO A 362 4.69 -55.22 -6.19
CA PRO A 362 3.60 -56.10 -5.79
C PRO A 362 2.88 -55.54 -4.53
N GLN A 363 1.58 -55.76 -4.40
CA GLN A 363 0.75 -55.18 -3.34
C GLN A 363 1.35 -55.39 -1.94
N LYS A 364 1.79 -56.63 -1.63
CA LYS A 364 2.43 -56.95 -0.34
C LYS A 364 3.69 -56.12 -0.04
N MET A 365 4.44 -55.79 -1.09
CA MET A 365 5.63 -54.94 -0.95
C MET A 365 5.28 -53.47 -0.72
N ARG A 366 4.22 -52.98 -1.39
CA ARG A 366 3.70 -51.66 -1.20
C ARG A 366 3.18 -51.45 0.22
N ASP A 367 2.32 -52.38 0.71
CA ASP A 367 1.79 -52.33 2.08
C ASP A 367 2.92 -52.33 3.14
N ALA A 368 3.97 -53.11 2.93
CA ALA A 368 5.12 -53.15 3.82
C ALA A 368 5.94 -51.83 3.78
N TYR A 369 6.08 -51.24 2.60
CA TYR A 369 6.77 -49.93 2.42
C TYR A 369 5.99 -48.83 3.14
N GLU A 370 4.71 -48.66 2.86
CA GLU A 370 3.85 -47.65 3.48
C GLU A 370 3.86 -47.78 5.00
N LYS A 371 3.64 -49.00 5.51
CA LYS A 371 3.68 -49.26 6.96
C LYS A 371 5.02 -48.86 7.58
N THR A 372 6.14 -49.26 6.97
CA THR A 372 7.48 -48.93 7.48
C THR A 372 7.76 -47.41 7.43
N TRP A 373 7.24 -46.74 6.42
CA TRP A 373 7.40 -45.30 6.29
C TRP A 373 6.63 -44.57 7.38
N HIS A 374 5.36 -44.91 7.61
CA HIS A 374 4.52 -44.33 8.65
C HIS A 374 5.05 -44.58 10.05
N GLU A 375 5.54 -45.79 10.33
CA GLU A 375 6.19 -46.13 11.62
C GLU A 375 7.38 -45.20 11.94
N LYS A 376 8.09 -44.72 10.92
CA LYS A 376 9.27 -43.84 11.06
C LYS A 376 8.97 -42.36 11.04
N ASN A 377 7.95 -41.96 10.28
CA ASN A 377 7.72 -40.52 9.90
C ASN A 377 6.46 -39.95 10.49
N ASP A 378 5.50 -40.75 10.94
CA ASP A 378 4.28 -40.22 11.56
C ASP A 378 4.58 -39.35 12.78
N PRO A 379 3.84 -38.25 12.97
CA PRO A 379 4.00 -37.40 14.15
C PRO A 379 3.87 -38.24 15.44
N LYS A 380 4.74 -37.96 16.41
CA LYS A 380 4.62 -38.62 17.72
C LYS A 380 3.27 -38.34 18.37
N PRO A 381 2.69 -39.31 19.14
CA PRO A 381 1.45 -39.07 19.86
C PRO A 381 1.51 -37.78 20.69
N GLY A 382 0.54 -36.87 20.45
CA GLY A 382 0.47 -35.55 21.10
C GLY A 382 1.00 -34.38 20.26
N ALA A 383 1.61 -34.63 19.10
CA ALA A 383 1.85 -33.56 18.13
C ALA A 383 0.51 -33.07 17.54
N ALA A 384 0.32 -31.77 17.50
CA ALA A 384 -0.88 -31.22 16.88
C ALA A 384 -0.87 -31.54 15.38
N LYS A 385 -1.81 -32.39 14.93
CA LYS A 385 -2.03 -32.55 13.49
C LYS A 385 -2.55 -31.22 12.93
N LEU A 386 -1.93 -30.75 11.86
CA LEU A 386 -2.55 -29.70 11.06
C LEU A 386 -3.84 -30.28 10.49
N ILE A 387 -4.97 -29.65 10.83
CA ILE A 387 -6.28 -30.06 10.29
C ILE A 387 -6.30 -29.56 8.85
N GLU A 388 -6.42 -30.48 7.89
CA GLU A 388 -6.74 -30.14 6.50
C GLU A 388 -8.00 -29.29 6.44
N GLY A 389 -8.04 -28.35 5.53
CA GLY A 389 -9.22 -27.56 5.30
C GLY A 389 -8.93 -26.12 4.91
N SER A 390 -10.00 -25.41 4.64
CA SER A 390 -9.98 -24.01 4.30
C SER A 390 -10.73 -23.20 5.35
N GLU A 391 -10.10 -22.15 5.84
CA GLU A 391 -10.70 -21.17 6.74
C GLU A 391 -10.81 -19.83 6.02
N THR A 392 -11.99 -19.23 6.06
CA THR A 392 -12.21 -17.90 5.47
C THR A 392 -12.40 -16.88 6.57
N TYR A 393 -11.62 -15.80 6.49
CA TYR A 393 -11.70 -14.64 7.37
C TYR A 393 -12.37 -13.51 6.60
N ILE A 394 -13.47 -12.99 7.15
CA ILE A 394 -14.21 -11.86 6.60
C ILE A 394 -14.03 -10.69 7.53
N PHE A 395 -13.58 -9.56 6.98
CA PHE A 395 -13.34 -8.34 7.72
C PHE A 395 -14.57 -7.43 7.71
N PRO A 396 -14.71 -6.50 8.67
CA PRO A 396 -15.86 -5.63 8.75
C PRO A 396 -16.11 -4.88 7.43
N PRO A 397 -17.34 -4.87 6.89
CA PRO A 397 -17.63 -4.29 5.58
C PRO A 397 -17.38 -2.78 5.48
N ASN A 398 -17.32 -2.09 6.63
CA ASN A 398 -17.06 -0.65 6.71
C ASN A 398 -15.63 -0.35 7.21
N TYR A 399 -14.73 -1.31 7.15
CA TYR A 399 -13.34 -1.11 7.51
C TYR A 399 -12.63 -0.29 6.43
N ASP A 400 -11.97 0.80 6.85
CA ASP A 400 -11.19 1.67 5.96
C ASP A 400 -9.72 1.68 6.40
N PRO A 401 -8.83 0.96 5.69
CA PRO A 401 -7.41 0.95 6.00
C PRO A 401 -6.73 2.32 5.79
N VAL A 402 -7.32 3.20 4.97
CA VAL A 402 -6.81 4.57 4.78
C VAL A 402 -7.03 5.40 6.04
N ALA A 403 -8.22 5.31 6.63
CA ALA A 403 -8.52 6.00 7.89
C ALA A 403 -7.61 5.53 9.02
N ASP A 404 -7.40 4.21 9.17
CA ASP A 404 -6.46 3.67 10.16
C ASP A 404 -5.02 4.13 9.92
N HIS A 405 -4.59 4.17 8.67
CA HIS A 405 -3.23 4.57 8.31
C HIS A 405 -2.97 6.06 8.61
N LEU A 406 -3.92 6.92 8.29
CA LEU A 406 -3.87 8.35 8.63
C LEU A 406 -3.96 8.56 10.15
N TRP A 407 -4.83 7.82 10.84
CA TRP A 407 -4.90 7.86 12.28
C TRP A 407 -3.57 7.50 12.94
N ASN A 408 -2.91 6.43 12.48
CA ASN A 408 -1.59 6.02 12.98
C ASN A 408 -0.55 7.14 12.80
N PHE A 409 -0.55 7.83 11.66
CA PHE A 409 0.31 9.00 11.46
C PHE A 409 0.06 10.08 12.51
N PHE A 410 -1.18 10.50 12.69
CA PHE A 410 -1.51 11.53 13.67
C PHE A 410 -1.21 11.10 15.12
N GLN A 411 -1.37 9.82 15.43
CA GLN A 411 -0.93 9.30 16.74
C GLN A 411 0.60 9.38 16.89
N SER A 412 1.35 9.05 15.85
CA SER A 412 2.82 9.19 15.87
C SER A 412 3.25 10.65 16.08
N VAL A 413 2.59 11.61 15.43
CA VAL A 413 2.81 13.05 15.65
C VAL A 413 2.58 13.43 17.10
N LYS A 414 1.47 12.97 17.72
CA LYS A 414 1.11 13.26 19.13
C LYS A 414 2.05 12.63 20.14
N THR A 415 2.38 11.36 19.92
CA THR A 415 3.09 10.54 20.91
C THR A 415 4.60 10.51 20.71
N ARG A 416 5.06 10.99 19.56
CA ARG A 416 6.46 10.90 19.08
C ARG A 416 6.94 9.46 18.92
N GLN A 417 6.03 8.48 18.87
CA GLN A 417 6.38 7.11 18.53
C GLN A 417 6.62 6.97 17.01
N PRO A 418 7.50 6.04 16.59
CA PRO A 418 7.75 5.80 15.17
C PRO A 418 6.45 5.56 14.38
N SER A 419 6.41 6.05 13.15
CA SER A 419 5.29 5.80 12.23
C SER A 419 5.25 4.33 11.81
N VAL A 420 4.06 3.84 11.48
CA VAL A 420 3.87 2.44 11.05
C VAL A 420 4.56 2.13 9.74
N GLU A 421 4.73 3.12 8.88
CA GLU A 421 5.47 3.05 7.61
C GLU A 421 6.43 4.23 7.52
N ASP A 422 7.60 4.08 8.12
CA ASP A 422 8.63 5.11 8.09
C ASP A 422 9.33 5.21 6.72
N ALA A 423 10.18 6.23 6.58
CA ALA A 423 10.91 6.47 5.35
C ALA A 423 11.88 5.33 4.97
N VAL A 424 12.35 4.52 5.92
CA VAL A 424 13.25 3.39 5.63
C VAL A 424 12.47 2.27 4.96
N PHE A 425 11.32 1.91 5.52
CA PHE A 425 10.43 0.90 4.94
C PHE A 425 9.89 1.38 3.57
N GLY A 426 9.41 2.63 3.48
CA GLY A 426 8.93 3.22 2.23
C GLY A 426 10.00 3.23 1.13
N ASN A 427 11.26 3.50 1.49
CA ASN A 427 12.38 3.46 0.54
C ASN A 427 12.65 2.04 0.02
N ALA A 428 12.60 1.02 0.88
CA ALA A 428 12.82 -0.37 0.45
C ALA A 428 11.78 -0.82 -0.59
N THR A 429 10.51 -0.46 -0.40
CA THR A 429 9.44 -0.76 -1.36
C THR A 429 9.54 0.07 -2.64
N SER A 430 9.92 1.36 -2.53
CA SER A 430 10.14 2.22 -3.70
C SER A 430 11.32 1.74 -4.56
N ILE A 431 12.43 1.31 -3.95
CA ILE A 431 13.55 0.71 -4.70
C ILE A 431 13.10 -0.53 -5.49
N ALA A 432 12.24 -1.39 -4.92
CA ALA A 432 11.69 -2.52 -5.66
C ALA A 432 10.86 -2.09 -6.88
N CYS A 433 10.09 -0.99 -6.77
CA CYS A 433 9.37 -0.38 -7.90
C CYS A 433 10.35 0.16 -8.96
N HIS A 434 11.38 0.87 -8.55
CA HIS A 434 12.44 1.36 -9.45
C HIS A 434 13.16 0.22 -10.17
N MET A 435 13.47 -0.89 -9.46
CA MET A 435 14.08 -2.08 -10.08
C MET A 435 13.18 -2.69 -11.16
N ALA A 436 11.86 -2.70 -10.96
CA ALA A 436 10.92 -3.16 -11.98
C ALA A 436 10.99 -2.29 -13.25
N ASN A 437 10.92 -0.97 -13.09
CA ASN A 437 11.06 -0.03 -14.21
C ASN A 437 12.43 -0.14 -14.88
N TYR A 438 13.50 -0.19 -14.09
CA TYR A 438 14.85 -0.32 -14.59
C TYR A 438 14.99 -1.57 -15.47
N SER A 439 14.56 -2.73 -14.97
CA SER A 439 14.59 -3.99 -15.70
C SER A 439 13.79 -3.92 -17.01
N TYR A 440 12.58 -3.37 -16.96
CA TYR A 440 11.72 -3.24 -18.14
C TYR A 440 12.37 -2.37 -19.23
N PHE A 441 12.84 -1.18 -18.88
CA PHE A 441 13.38 -0.22 -19.86
C PHE A 441 14.75 -0.64 -20.39
N HIS A 442 15.58 -1.32 -19.60
CA HIS A 442 16.89 -1.83 -20.02
C HIS A 442 16.82 -3.23 -20.65
N ARG A 443 15.65 -3.90 -20.58
CA ARG A 443 15.46 -5.28 -21.07
C ARG A 443 16.45 -6.27 -20.50
N SER A 444 16.78 -6.11 -19.23
CA SER A 444 17.75 -6.92 -18.51
C SER A 444 17.35 -7.05 -17.05
N ALA A 445 17.99 -7.95 -16.30
CA ALA A 445 17.77 -8.03 -14.87
C ALA A 445 18.32 -6.75 -14.19
N ALA A 446 17.56 -6.22 -13.25
CA ALA A 446 18.00 -5.16 -12.35
C ALA A 446 18.58 -5.79 -11.08
N VAL A 447 19.78 -5.39 -10.68
CA VAL A 447 20.48 -5.86 -9.48
C VAL A 447 20.65 -4.71 -8.51
N TRP A 448 20.23 -4.92 -7.26
CA TRP A 448 20.42 -3.93 -6.21
C TRP A 448 21.83 -3.98 -5.62
N GLN A 449 22.55 -2.88 -5.67
CA GLN A 449 23.88 -2.74 -5.10
C GLN A 449 23.80 -1.91 -3.81
N ALA A 450 23.53 -2.58 -2.69
CA ALA A 450 23.29 -1.91 -1.41
C ALA A 450 24.46 -1.02 -0.95
N SER A 451 25.71 -1.43 -1.18
CA SER A 451 26.89 -0.66 -0.80
C SER A 451 27.11 0.62 -1.63
N ARG A 452 26.42 0.74 -2.75
CA ARG A 452 26.51 1.90 -3.67
C ARG A 452 25.18 2.65 -3.77
N GLU A 453 24.14 2.13 -3.10
CA GLU A 453 22.78 2.68 -3.14
C GLU A 453 22.26 2.89 -4.58
N GLN A 454 22.54 1.93 -5.48
CA GLN A 454 22.20 2.03 -6.90
C GLN A 454 21.69 0.72 -7.50
N ILE A 455 20.93 0.84 -8.58
CA ILE A 455 20.48 -0.28 -9.41
C ILE A 455 21.46 -0.43 -10.58
N THR A 456 21.86 -1.66 -10.88
CA THR A 456 22.73 -2.01 -12.01
C THR A 456 22.11 -3.12 -12.87
N VAL A 457 22.71 -3.39 -14.01
CA VAL A 457 22.37 -4.53 -14.88
C VAL A 457 23.11 -5.77 -14.40
#